data_ebb02e5bd4654164ba53dae8cbd6f2d1
#
_entry.id   ebb02e5bd4654164ba53dae8cbd6f2d1
#
_cell.length_a   1.000
_cell.length_b   1.000
_cell.length_c   1.000
_cell.angle_alpha   90.00
_cell.angle_beta   90.00
_cell.angle_gamma   90.00
#
_symmetry.space_group_name_H-M   'P 1'
#
loop_
_entity.id
_entity.type
_entity.pdbx_description
1 polymer ?
#
loop_
_entity_poly.entity_id
_entity_poly.type
_entity_poly.pdbx_seq_one_letter_code
_entity_poly.pdbx_strand_id
1 'polypeptide(L)'
;LVGSLVLDRFLIERRIGSGGFGVVYEAWDGRLERPVAVKAIEQRGEAGKRVMREAQAAARLNHPGIVTLYEMGEEDGNALLVSELVEGDTLARLAAEDVLSDREIGEIGADLCEALDHAHSRGVIHRDIKPQNVQVVDGQPRAKLMDFGIALVADAAGLTATGDVVGTLAYMSPEQAEGQEAGPEADVYSLALTLYECWSGENPHRRANAVATVRSIGRRARPLRRLRPDLPRELAEEIDACLDPRPRHRPSLEELGGAIEDSLDQLADHAQGTSRRVGLRLGALGIAAALGAILVLGHGPVLP
;
A
#
# COMPACT_ATOMS: atom_id res chain seq x y z
N LEU A 1 10.70 -12.40 -21.46
CA LEU A 1 10.82 -13.55 -20.52
C LEU A 1 9.67 -14.56 -20.63
N VAL A 2 8.45 -14.16 -21.09
CA VAL A 2 7.34 -15.14 -21.22
C VAL A 2 7.72 -16.27 -22.17
N GLY A 3 7.52 -17.51 -21.73
CA GLY A 3 7.92 -18.73 -22.41
C GLY A 3 9.37 -19.16 -22.20
N SER A 4 10.18 -18.39 -21.45
CA SER A 4 11.56 -18.77 -21.12
C SER A 4 11.64 -19.52 -19.79
N LEU A 5 12.66 -20.36 -19.65
CA LEU A 5 13.06 -20.99 -18.40
C LEU A 5 14.11 -20.11 -17.75
N VAL A 6 13.89 -19.65 -16.54
CA VAL A 6 14.84 -18.84 -15.78
C VAL A 6 15.41 -19.62 -14.60
N LEU A 7 16.66 -19.33 -14.22
CA LEU A 7 17.42 -20.04 -13.18
C LEU A 7 17.40 -21.56 -13.36
N ASP A 8 17.34 -22.04 -14.61
CA ASP A 8 17.23 -23.47 -14.99
C ASP A 8 16.10 -24.26 -14.27
N ARG A 9 15.04 -23.55 -13.84
CA ARG A 9 14.00 -24.15 -13.00
C ARG A 9 12.60 -23.56 -13.19
N PHE A 10 12.47 -22.26 -13.39
CA PHE A 10 11.17 -21.59 -13.37
C PHE A 10 10.74 -21.21 -14.78
N LEU A 11 9.67 -21.85 -15.27
CA LEU A 11 9.08 -21.54 -16.58
C LEU A 11 8.17 -20.31 -16.44
N ILE A 12 8.52 -19.20 -17.07
CA ILE A 12 7.71 -17.99 -17.08
C ILE A 12 6.47 -18.18 -17.93
N GLU A 13 5.30 -18.11 -17.32
CA GLU A 13 4.02 -18.36 -18.01
C GLU A 13 3.36 -17.07 -18.50
N ARG A 14 3.20 -16.09 -17.61
CA ARG A 14 2.57 -14.80 -17.97
C ARG A 14 3.05 -13.66 -17.08
N ARG A 15 2.93 -12.46 -17.59
CA ARG A 15 3.14 -11.24 -16.79
C ARG A 15 1.91 -10.96 -15.93
N ILE A 16 2.10 -10.73 -14.63
CA ILE A 16 1.03 -10.42 -13.67
C ILE A 16 1.11 -9.00 -13.12
N GLY A 17 2.27 -8.33 -13.24
CA GLY A 17 2.42 -6.96 -12.77
C GLY A 17 3.63 -6.25 -13.36
N SER A 18 3.65 -4.93 -13.20
CA SER A 18 4.83 -4.09 -13.48
C SER A 18 4.74 -2.81 -12.67
N GLY A 19 5.87 -2.32 -12.21
CA GLY A 19 5.99 -1.07 -11.49
C GLY A 19 7.40 -0.49 -11.61
N GLY A 20 7.68 0.60 -10.91
CA GLY A 20 8.99 1.25 -10.94
C GLY A 20 10.17 0.35 -10.56
N PHE A 21 9.91 -0.76 -9.88
CA PHE A 21 10.91 -1.70 -9.36
C PHE A 21 11.03 -2.99 -10.15
N GLY A 22 10.45 -3.08 -11.35
CA GLY A 22 10.58 -4.24 -12.21
C GLY A 22 9.26 -4.81 -12.71
N VAL A 23 9.34 -6.02 -13.29
CA VAL A 23 8.21 -6.74 -13.86
C VAL A 23 8.01 -8.03 -13.07
N VAL A 24 6.77 -8.31 -12.72
CA VAL A 24 6.38 -9.53 -11.99
C VAL A 24 5.68 -10.49 -12.95
N TYR A 25 6.12 -11.72 -12.89
CA TYR A 25 5.58 -12.82 -13.71
C TYR A 25 5.05 -13.94 -12.81
N GLU A 26 4.02 -14.60 -13.27
CA GLU A 26 3.68 -15.93 -12.81
C GLU A 26 4.55 -16.94 -13.54
N ALA A 27 5.06 -17.92 -12.81
CA ALA A 27 5.93 -18.96 -13.33
C ALA A 27 5.63 -20.30 -12.68
N TRP A 28 6.02 -21.39 -13.35
CA TRP A 28 5.90 -22.74 -12.85
C TRP A 28 7.25 -23.25 -12.34
N ASP A 29 7.31 -23.66 -11.08
CA ASP A 29 8.47 -24.33 -10.51
C ASP A 29 8.47 -25.81 -10.92
N GLY A 30 9.27 -26.16 -11.92
CA GLY A 30 9.32 -27.53 -12.44
C GLY A 30 9.91 -28.59 -11.50
N ARG A 31 10.52 -28.18 -10.37
CA ARG A 31 11.04 -29.14 -9.37
C ARG A 31 10.04 -29.44 -8.27
N LEU A 32 9.28 -28.44 -7.85
CA LEU A 32 8.31 -28.56 -6.75
C LEU A 32 6.87 -28.61 -7.25
N GLU A 33 6.66 -28.57 -8.56
CA GLU A 33 5.36 -28.69 -9.24
C GLU A 33 4.32 -27.73 -8.67
N ARG A 34 4.69 -26.44 -8.58
CA ARG A 34 3.82 -25.39 -8.02
C ARG A 34 3.98 -24.06 -8.75
N PRO A 35 2.94 -23.21 -8.75
CA PRO A 35 3.06 -21.84 -9.22
C PRO A 35 3.90 -21.00 -8.26
N VAL A 36 4.62 -20.03 -8.81
CA VAL A 36 5.44 -19.05 -8.08
C VAL A 36 5.34 -17.67 -8.74
N ALA A 37 5.67 -16.61 -8.01
CA ALA A 37 5.88 -15.29 -8.56
C ALA A 37 7.37 -15.07 -8.81
N VAL A 38 7.73 -14.53 -9.98
CA VAL A 38 9.11 -14.16 -10.33
C VAL A 38 9.15 -12.67 -10.62
N LYS A 39 9.83 -11.91 -9.77
CA LYS A 39 10.08 -10.48 -9.97
C LYS A 39 11.44 -10.27 -10.59
N ALA A 40 11.45 -9.72 -11.82
CA ALA A 40 12.66 -9.36 -12.55
C ALA A 40 12.96 -7.88 -12.36
N ILE A 41 14.12 -7.57 -11.77
CA ILE A 41 14.59 -6.22 -11.47
C ILE A 41 15.86 -5.95 -12.26
N GLU A 42 15.85 -4.92 -13.12
CA GLU A 42 17.01 -4.56 -13.90
C GLU A 42 18.16 -4.12 -12.97
N GLN A 43 19.30 -4.83 -13.05
CA GLN A 43 20.47 -4.50 -12.25
C GLN A 43 21.31 -3.43 -12.94
N ARG A 44 21.40 -2.24 -12.31
CA ARG A 44 22.30 -1.18 -12.75
C ARG A 44 23.27 -0.82 -11.63
N GLY A 45 24.52 -1.28 -11.75
CA GLY A 45 25.61 -0.91 -10.85
C GLY A 45 25.39 -1.26 -9.37
N GLU A 46 25.75 -0.35 -8.48
CA GLU A 46 25.65 -0.57 -7.01
C GLU A 46 24.20 -0.71 -6.50
N ALA A 47 23.22 -0.17 -7.23
CA ALA A 47 21.81 -0.31 -6.87
C ALA A 47 21.36 -1.78 -6.89
N GLY A 48 21.76 -2.56 -7.92
CA GLY A 48 21.44 -3.98 -8.01
C GLY A 48 22.01 -4.79 -6.84
N LYS A 49 23.27 -4.55 -6.45
CA LYS A 49 23.89 -5.23 -5.29
C LYS A 49 23.17 -4.91 -3.97
N ARG A 50 22.58 -3.75 -3.86
CA ARG A 50 21.84 -3.34 -2.67
C ARG A 50 20.49 -4.05 -2.61
N VAL A 51 19.78 -4.15 -3.75
CA VAL A 51 18.56 -4.96 -3.89
C VAL A 51 18.79 -6.39 -3.41
N MET A 52 19.88 -7.04 -3.86
CA MET A 52 20.21 -8.40 -3.46
C MET A 52 20.49 -8.55 -1.96
N ARG A 53 21.14 -7.56 -1.34
CA ARG A 53 21.38 -7.57 0.12
C ARG A 53 20.07 -7.44 0.92
N GLU A 54 19.18 -6.57 0.49
CA GLU A 54 17.88 -6.39 1.15
C GLU A 54 16.97 -7.61 0.95
N ALA A 55 16.95 -8.18 -0.26
CA ALA A 55 16.25 -9.44 -0.52
C ALA A 55 16.81 -10.59 0.34
N GLN A 56 18.14 -10.64 0.55
CA GLN A 56 18.76 -11.65 1.42
C GLN A 56 18.37 -11.49 2.90
N ALA A 57 18.14 -10.28 3.37
CA ALA A 57 17.61 -10.04 4.71
C ALA A 57 16.14 -10.47 4.80
N ALA A 58 15.33 -10.12 3.81
CA ALA A 58 13.91 -10.51 3.72
C ALA A 58 13.73 -12.03 3.62
N ALA A 59 14.64 -12.76 2.95
CA ALA A 59 14.61 -14.23 2.85
C ALA A 59 14.69 -14.97 4.19
N ARG A 60 15.08 -14.29 5.28
CA ARG A 60 15.09 -14.86 6.64
C ARG A 60 13.76 -14.76 7.36
N LEU A 61 12.81 -14.01 6.79
CA LEU A 61 11.49 -13.84 7.38
C LEU A 61 10.64 -15.06 7.07
N ASN A 62 10.00 -15.59 8.09
CA ASN A 62 9.04 -16.69 7.99
C ASN A 62 7.83 -16.35 8.88
N HIS A 63 6.78 -15.81 8.29
CA HIS A 63 5.57 -15.38 8.97
C HIS A 63 4.37 -15.50 8.02
N PRO A 64 3.20 -15.97 8.47
CA PRO A 64 2.04 -16.15 7.59
C PRO A 64 1.56 -14.84 6.91
N GLY A 65 1.72 -13.68 7.57
CA GLY A 65 1.42 -12.35 7.04
C GLY A 65 2.55 -11.74 6.20
N ILE A 66 3.59 -12.51 5.81
CA ILE A 66 4.69 -12.06 4.95
C ILE A 66 4.81 -13.01 3.76
N VAL A 67 4.89 -12.46 2.55
CA VAL A 67 5.14 -13.25 1.34
C VAL A 67 6.51 -13.89 1.40
N THR A 68 6.55 -15.22 1.32
CA THR A 68 7.79 -16.00 1.45
C THR A 68 8.65 -15.86 0.19
N LEU A 69 9.91 -15.45 0.37
CA LEU A 69 10.92 -15.49 -0.69
C LEU A 69 11.56 -16.89 -0.73
N TYR A 70 11.46 -17.57 -1.87
CA TYR A 70 11.95 -18.94 -2.04
C TYR A 70 13.37 -19.02 -2.58
N GLU A 71 13.67 -18.19 -3.57
CA GLU A 71 14.96 -18.22 -4.26
C GLU A 71 15.28 -16.84 -4.82
N MET A 72 16.56 -16.55 -5.01
CA MET A 72 17.04 -15.36 -5.69
C MET A 72 18.27 -15.70 -6.53
N GLY A 73 18.36 -15.06 -7.68
CA GLY A 73 19.45 -15.27 -8.62
C GLY A 73 19.64 -14.09 -9.57
N GLU A 74 20.62 -14.21 -10.43
CA GLU A 74 20.94 -13.21 -11.46
C GLU A 74 20.99 -13.89 -12.82
N GLU A 75 20.28 -13.33 -13.78
CA GLU A 75 20.28 -13.81 -15.17
C GLU A 75 20.04 -12.66 -16.14
N ASP A 76 20.79 -12.61 -17.23
CA ASP A 76 20.70 -11.59 -18.30
C ASP A 76 20.70 -10.15 -17.78
N GLY A 77 21.49 -9.86 -16.73
CA GLY A 77 21.60 -8.52 -16.13
C GLY A 77 20.41 -8.11 -15.29
N ASN A 78 19.51 -9.05 -14.95
CA ASN A 78 18.41 -8.86 -14.02
C ASN A 78 18.65 -9.62 -12.72
N ALA A 79 18.26 -9.02 -11.59
CA ALA A 79 18.03 -9.76 -10.37
C ALA A 79 16.66 -10.43 -10.48
N LEU A 80 16.59 -11.72 -10.19
CA LEU A 80 15.36 -12.49 -10.17
C LEU A 80 15.04 -12.89 -8.73
N LEU A 81 13.89 -12.48 -8.26
CA LEU A 81 13.36 -12.85 -6.94
C LEU A 81 12.17 -13.76 -7.14
N VAL A 82 12.29 -14.99 -6.64
CA VAL A 82 11.24 -16.01 -6.72
C VAL A 82 10.55 -16.11 -5.38
N SER A 83 9.26 -15.89 -5.35
CA SER A 83 8.47 -15.88 -4.13
C SER A 83 7.19 -16.70 -4.25
N GLU A 84 6.49 -16.83 -3.13
CA GLU A 84 5.12 -17.29 -3.07
C GLU A 84 4.25 -16.50 -4.04
N LEU A 85 3.47 -17.21 -4.86
CA LEU A 85 2.38 -16.61 -5.63
C LEU A 85 1.15 -16.56 -4.73
N VAL A 86 0.75 -15.36 -4.36
CA VAL A 86 -0.41 -15.13 -3.48
C VAL A 86 -1.63 -14.82 -4.32
N GLU A 87 -2.67 -15.62 -4.18
CA GLU A 87 -3.98 -15.36 -4.78
C GLU A 87 -4.73 -14.30 -3.98
N GLY A 88 -5.43 -13.40 -4.67
CA GLY A 88 -6.18 -12.30 -4.07
C GLY A 88 -5.95 -10.98 -4.79
N ASP A 89 -6.38 -9.89 -4.16
CA ASP A 89 -6.26 -8.54 -4.70
C ASP A 89 -5.40 -7.66 -3.79
N THR A 90 -4.77 -6.63 -4.36
CA THR A 90 -4.06 -5.66 -3.54
C THR A 90 -5.03 -4.81 -2.73
N LEU A 91 -4.62 -4.43 -1.51
CA LEU A 91 -5.37 -3.49 -0.67
C LEU A 91 -5.67 -2.18 -1.43
N ALA A 92 -4.75 -1.75 -2.30
CA ALA A 92 -4.94 -0.57 -3.15
C ALA A 92 -6.15 -0.70 -4.08
N ARG A 93 -6.33 -1.87 -4.71
CA ARG A 93 -7.48 -2.13 -5.59
C ARG A 93 -8.77 -2.18 -4.79
N LEU A 94 -8.80 -2.95 -3.71
CA LEU A 94 -10.00 -3.10 -2.89
C LEU A 94 -10.44 -1.79 -2.24
N ALA A 95 -9.49 -0.98 -1.76
CA ALA A 95 -9.77 0.35 -1.23
C ALA A 95 -10.31 1.31 -2.31
N ALA A 96 -9.78 1.25 -3.54
CA ALA A 96 -10.27 2.07 -4.65
C ALA A 96 -11.68 1.67 -5.11
N GLU A 97 -12.03 0.39 -5.01
CA GLU A 97 -13.35 -0.14 -5.30
C GLU A 97 -14.36 0.05 -4.15
N ASP A 98 -13.88 0.48 -2.96
CA ASP A 98 -14.67 0.73 -1.74
C ASP A 98 -15.49 -0.52 -1.34
N VAL A 99 -14.85 -1.70 -1.39
CA VAL A 99 -15.49 -2.99 -1.13
C VAL A 99 -15.20 -3.54 0.27
N LEU A 100 -14.20 -3.00 0.97
CA LEU A 100 -13.83 -3.42 2.32
C LEU A 100 -14.72 -2.74 3.36
N SER A 101 -15.16 -3.52 4.35
CA SER A 101 -15.78 -3.01 5.57
C SER A 101 -14.73 -2.39 6.51
N ASP A 102 -15.19 -1.58 7.46
CA ASP A 102 -14.29 -1.02 8.48
C ASP A 102 -13.62 -2.11 9.31
N ARG A 103 -14.36 -3.19 9.62
CA ARG A 103 -13.86 -4.34 10.33
C ARG A 103 -12.76 -5.06 9.54
N GLU A 104 -12.95 -5.30 8.25
CA GLU A 104 -11.93 -5.92 7.40
C GLU A 104 -10.66 -5.08 7.30
N ILE A 105 -10.78 -3.75 7.23
CA ILE A 105 -9.63 -2.84 7.28
C ILE A 105 -8.91 -2.98 8.63
N GLY A 106 -9.64 -3.12 9.73
CA GLY A 106 -9.08 -3.37 11.07
C GLY A 106 -8.34 -4.71 11.13
N GLU A 107 -8.95 -5.80 10.69
CA GLU A 107 -8.33 -7.14 10.65
C GLU A 107 -7.04 -7.14 9.82
N ILE A 108 -7.05 -6.49 8.64
CA ILE A 108 -5.86 -6.28 7.81
C ILE A 108 -4.80 -5.48 8.59
N GLY A 109 -5.19 -4.45 9.29
CA GLY A 109 -4.29 -3.62 10.09
C GLY A 109 -3.61 -4.40 11.21
N ALA A 110 -4.35 -5.25 11.93
CA ALA A 110 -3.81 -6.12 12.98
C ALA A 110 -2.80 -7.12 12.42
N ASP A 111 -3.15 -7.83 11.32
CA ASP A 111 -2.24 -8.77 10.64
C ASP A 111 -0.93 -8.08 10.21
N LEU A 112 -1.02 -6.84 9.72
CA LEU A 112 0.17 -6.06 9.31
C LEU A 112 1.02 -5.62 10.49
N CYS A 113 0.43 -5.31 11.65
CA CYS A 113 1.17 -5.02 12.88
C CYS A 113 1.99 -6.25 13.31
N GLU A 114 1.38 -7.44 13.35
CA GLU A 114 2.08 -8.69 13.69
C GLU A 114 3.20 -9.01 12.69
N ALA A 115 2.94 -8.88 11.39
CA ALA A 115 3.91 -9.14 10.34
C ALA A 115 5.14 -8.21 10.44
N LEU A 116 4.91 -6.93 10.72
CA LEU A 116 5.97 -5.92 10.87
C LEU A 116 6.75 -6.11 12.16
N ASP A 117 6.10 -6.42 13.28
CA ASP A 117 6.78 -6.70 14.54
C ASP A 117 7.70 -7.92 14.39
N HIS A 118 7.22 -8.98 13.72
CA HIS A 118 8.06 -10.13 13.36
C HIS A 118 9.29 -9.72 12.54
N ALA A 119 9.15 -8.84 11.55
CA ALA A 119 10.27 -8.38 10.73
C ALA A 119 11.25 -7.52 11.55
N HIS A 120 10.73 -6.58 12.34
CA HIS A 120 11.52 -5.68 13.18
C HIS A 120 12.32 -6.45 14.25
N SER A 121 11.74 -7.48 14.87
CA SER A 121 12.45 -8.35 15.82
C SER A 121 13.65 -9.08 15.21
N ARG A 122 13.71 -9.16 13.86
CA ARG A 122 14.83 -9.75 13.09
C ARG A 122 15.74 -8.69 12.44
N GLY A 123 15.54 -7.42 12.80
CA GLY A 123 16.33 -6.31 12.28
C GLY A 123 16.00 -5.94 10.82
N VAL A 124 14.84 -6.36 10.31
CA VAL A 124 14.39 -6.04 8.95
C VAL A 124 13.30 -4.97 9.02
N ILE A 125 13.53 -3.84 8.36
CA ILE A 125 12.58 -2.72 8.24
C ILE A 125 12.06 -2.71 6.81
N HIS A 126 10.74 -2.57 6.64
CA HIS A 126 10.10 -2.66 5.31
C HIS A 126 10.35 -1.43 4.45
N ARG A 127 10.20 -0.23 5.00
CA ARG A 127 10.47 1.08 4.39
C ARG A 127 9.62 1.49 3.18
N ASP A 128 8.71 0.64 2.71
CA ASP A 128 7.80 0.93 1.58
C ASP A 128 6.39 0.37 1.82
N ILE A 129 5.84 0.61 3.02
CA ILE A 129 4.48 0.18 3.33
C ILE A 129 3.50 1.10 2.63
N LYS A 130 2.62 0.51 1.84
CA LYS A 130 1.56 1.18 1.09
C LYS A 130 0.52 0.15 0.63
N PRO A 131 -0.69 0.56 0.29
CA PRO A 131 -1.75 -0.38 -0.12
C PRO A 131 -1.39 -1.27 -1.30
N GLN A 132 -0.47 -0.84 -2.19
CA GLN A 132 0.00 -1.63 -3.33
C GLN A 132 0.87 -2.83 -2.92
N ASN A 133 1.53 -2.75 -1.76
CA ASN A 133 2.42 -3.78 -1.24
C ASN A 133 1.74 -4.69 -0.21
N VAL A 134 0.42 -4.61 -0.09
CA VAL A 134 -0.40 -5.47 0.76
C VAL A 134 -1.33 -6.30 -0.13
N GLN A 135 -1.18 -7.62 -0.08
CA GLN A 135 -2.08 -8.57 -0.73
C GLN A 135 -3.15 -9.00 0.28
N VAL A 136 -4.41 -8.83 -0.09
CA VAL A 136 -5.55 -9.29 0.71
C VAL A 136 -5.96 -10.66 0.21
N VAL A 137 -6.13 -11.60 1.11
CA VAL A 137 -6.39 -13.00 0.80
C VAL A 137 -7.63 -13.50 1.56
N ASP A 138 -8.22 -14.58 1.07
CA ASP A 138 -9.27 -15.28 1.81
C ASP A 138 -8.63 -16.12 2.93
N GLY A 139 -9.11 -15.96 4.17
CA GLY A 139 -8.66 -16.73 5.32
C GLY A 139 -7.95 -15.91 6.40
N GLN A 140 -7.09 -16.57 7.18
CA GLN A 140 -6.29 -15.95 8.24
C GLN A 140 -4.81 -16.30 8.02
N PRO A 141 -3.89 -15.33 8.03
CA PRO A 141 -4.16 -13.89 8.08
C PRO A 141 -4.88 -13.39 6.82
N ARG A 142 -5.62 -12.29 6.92
CA ARG A 142 -6.28 -11.65 5.79
C ARG A 142 -5.30 -10.91 4.88
N ALA A 143 -4.15 -10.52 5.41
CA ALA A 143 -3.19 -9.72 4.67
C ALA A 143 -1.81 -10.36 4.62
N LYS A 144 -1.14 -10.23 3.48
CA LYS A 144 0.27 -10.57 3.31
C LYS A 144 1.05 -9.38 2.79
N LEU A 145 2.12 -9.03 3.49
CA LEU A 145 3.03 -7.96 3.13
C LEU A 145 4.05 -8.43 2.09
N MET A 146 4.19 -7.67 1.01
CA MET A 146 5.08 -7.94 -0.12
C MET A 146 6.21 -6.93 -0.19
N ASP A 147 7.26 -7.25 -0.93
CA ASP A 147 8.30 -6.31 -1.38
C ASP A 147 9.08 -5.60 -0.27
N PHE A 148 9.58 -6.31 0.73
CA PHE A 148 10.45 -5.78 1.79
C PHE A 148 11.69 -5.06 1.21
N GLY A 149 11.86 -3.78 1.55
CA GLY A 149 13.10 -3.01 1.40
C GLY A 149 13.61 -2.73 -0.02
N ILE A 150 13.03 -3.34 -1.05
CA ILE A 150 13.53 -3.32 -2.44
C ILE A 150 13.39 -1.93 -3.09
N ALA A 151 12.52 -1.09 -2.58
CA ALA A 151 12.11 0.17 -3.20
C ALA A 151 13.09 1.34 -3.03
N LEU A 152 13.67 1.50 -1.84
CA LEU A 152 14.56 2.66 -1.53
C LEU A 152 15.85 2.68 -2.33
N VAL A 153 16.23 1.54 -2.90
CA VAL A 153 17.47 1.38 -3.65
C VAL A 153 17.37 1.88 -5.07
N ALA A 154 16.21 1.77 -5.68
CA ALA A 154 15.97 2.21 -7.04
C ALA A 154 15.77 3.73 -7.15
N ASP A 155 15.21 4.37 -6.11
CA ASP A 155 14.88 5.80 -6.12
C ASP A 155 16.10 6.73 -5.98
N ALA A 156 17.20 6.28 -5.38
CA ALA A 156 18.42 7.07 -5.30
C ALA A 156 19.08 7.38 -6.67
N ALA A 157 18.69 6.68 -7.73
CA ALA A 157 19.26 6.79 -9.06
C ALA A 157 18.38 7.51 -10.11
N GLY A 158 17.10 7.81 -9.79
CA GLY A 158 16.22 8.30 -10.85
C GLY A 158 14.87 8.88 -10.43
N LEU A 159 14.83 9.90 -9.60
CA LEU A 159 13.61 10.60 -9.14
C LEU A 159 12.85 11.39 -10.24
N THR A 160 12.93 10.98 -11.49
CA THR A 160 12.28 11.73 -12.56
C THR A 160 11.56 10.83 -13.54
N ALA A 161 10.30 10.53 -13.38
CA ALA A 161 9.48 10.31 -14.56
C ALA A 161 8.36 9.26 -14.57
N THR A 162 7.53 9.05 -13.56
CA THR A 162 6.20 8.44 -13.85
C THR A 162 5.21 8.71 -12.72
N GLY A 163 3.90 8.69 -13.01
CA GLY A 163 2.83 8.89 -12.01
C GLY A 163 2.91 7.93 -10.82
N ASP A 164 3.53 6.76 -10.99
CA ASP A 164 3.75 5.75 -9.95
C ASP A 164 4.67 6.26 -8.82
N VAL A 165 5.65 7.12 -9.15
CA VAL A 165 6.56 7.75 -8.18
C VAL A 165 5.79 8.67 -7.22
N VAL A 166 4.84 9.45 -7.72
CA VAL A 166 4.02 10.35 -6.89
C VAL A 166 3.17 9.56 -5.88
N GLY A 167 2.65 8.40 -6.31
CA GLY A 167 1.88 7.49 -5.46
C GLY A 167 2.70 6.95 -4.28
N THR A 168 3.90 6.48 -4.55
CA THR A 168 4.81 5.92 -3.52
C THR A 168 5.28 6.97 -2.52
N LEU A 169 5.64 8.17 -2.98
CA LEU A 169 6.10 9.27 -2.11
C LEU A 169 5.06 9.68 -1.06
N ALA A 170 3.76 9.50 -1.33
CA ALA A 170 2.70 9.89 -0.43
C ALA A 170 2.62 9.05 0.87
N TYR A 171 3.33 7.93 0.96
CA TYR A 171 3.39 7.08 2.17
C TYR A 171 4.72 7.16 2.92
N MET A 172 5.66 7.93 2.39
CA MET A 172 6.99 8.07 2.97
C MET A 172 6.92 8.80 4.31
N SER A 173 7.68 8.31 5.29
CA SER A 173 7.80 9.00 6.58
C SER A 173 8.63 10.29 6.48
N PRO A 174 8.46 11.26 7.38
CA PRO A 174 9.22 12.52 7.36
C PRO A 174 10.73 12.33 7.33
N GLU A 175 11.26 11.43 8.16
CA GLU A 175 12.70 11.11 8.22
C GLU A 175 13.22 10.49 6.92
N GLN A 176 12.41 9.66 6.24
CA GLN A 176 12.75 9.15 4.92
C GLN A 176 12.78 10.28 3.87
N ALA A 177 11.78 11.16 3.88
CA ALA A 177 11.71 12.29 2.96
C ALA A 177 12.87 13.29 3.14
N GLU A 178 13.43 13.38 4.36
CA GLU A 178 14.60 14.18 4.70
C GLU A 178 15.93 13.44 4.44
N GLY A 179 15.89 12.19 3.98
CA GLY A 179 17.10 11.38 3.73
C GLY A 179 17.82 10.92 5.00
N GLN A 180 17.13 10.92 6.13
CA GLN A 180 17.64 10.41 7.40
C GLN A 180 17.54 8.88 7.44
N GLU A 181 18.22 8.26 8.40
CA GLU A 181 18.11 6.82 8.64
C GLU A 181 16.71 6.48 9.16
N ALA A 182 16.00 5.61 8.45
CA ALA A 182 14.67 5.17 8.80
C ALA A 182 14.74 3.94 9.71
N GLY A 183 14.22 4.07 10.93
CA GLY A 183 14.03 3.00 11.90
C GLY A 183 12.67 2.29 11.75
N PRO A 184 12.34 1.36 12.67
CA PRO A 184 11.02 0.71 12.74
C PRO A 184 9.86 1.69 12.78
N GLU A 185 10.04 2.87 13.36
CA GLU A 185 9.03 3.93 13.48
C GLU A 185 8.60 4.48 12.12
N ALA A 186 9.41 4.34 11.08
CA ALA A 186 9.04 4.71 9.71
C ALA A 186 7.93 3.79 9.17
N ASP A 187 8.00 2.49 9.48
CA ASP A 187 6.97 1.53 9.09
C ASP A 187 5.66 1.77 9.84
N VAL A 188 5.73 2.12 11.14
CA VAL A 188 4.54 2.54 11.93
C VAL A 188 3.83 3.71 11.27
N TYR A 189 4.57 4.74 10.86
CA TYR A 189 4.00 5.90 10.16
C TYR A 189 3.34 5.51 8.84
N SER A 190 4.03 4.73 8.01
CA SER A 190 3.53 4.33 6.70
C SER A 190 2.32 3.39 6.80
N LEU A 191 2.29 2.50 7.81
CA LEU A 191 1.13 1.65 8.11
C LEU A 191 -0.07 2.50 8.55
N ALA A 192 0.12 3.39 9.53
CA ALA A 192 -0.95 4.29 9.99
C ALA A 192 -1.51 5.13 8.83
N LEU A 193 -0.65 5.62 7.93
CA LEU A 193 -1.05 6.37 6.76
C LEU A 193 -1.84 5.54 5.74
N THR A 194 -1.46 4.26 5.58
CA THR A 194 -2.17 3.28 4.77
C THR A 194 -3.58 3.05 5.32
N LEU A 195 -3.71 2.79 6.63
CA LEU A 195 -5.00 2.58 7.30
C LEU A 195 -5.85 3.86 7.32
N TYR A 196 -5.24 5.01 7.57
CA TYR A 196 -5.92 6.30 7.48
C TYR A 196 -6.57 6.50 6.11
N GLU A 197 -5.84 6.21 5.01
CA GLU A 197 -6.37 6.31 3.66
C GLU A 197 -7.49 5.29 3.41
N CYS A 198 -7.35 4.04 3.87
CA CYS A 198 -8.40 3.03 3.73
C CYS A 198 -9.70 3.45 4.42
N TRP A 199 -9.65 3.97 5.66
CA TRP A 199 -10.83 4.43 6.37
C TRP A 199 -11.39 5.76 5.89
N SER A 200 -10.53 6.73 5.53
CA SER A 200 -10.98 8.07 5.14
C SER A 200 -11.26 8.24 3.65
N GLY A 201 -10.66 7.39 2.81
CA GLY A 201 -10.68 7.49 1.35
C GLY A 201 -9.75 8.58 0.80
N GLU A 202 -8.92 9.22 1.63
CA GLU A 202 -7.99 10.25 1.20
C GLU A 202 -6.61 10.11 1.86
N ASN A 203 -5.54 10.26 1.08
CA ASN A 203 -4.19 10.33 1.62
C ASN A 203 -3.84 11.81 1.91
N PRO A 204 -3.50 12.17 3.18
CA PRO A 204 -3.29 13.56 3.57
C PRO A 204 -2.05 14.21 2.94
N HIS A 205 -1.14 13.43 2.38
CA HIS A 205 0.09 13.92 1.76
C HIS A 205 0.08 13.88 0.23
N ARG A 206 -0.84 13.16 -0.40
CA ARG A 206 -0.93 13.09 -1.87
C ARG A 206 -1.26 14.45 -2.46
N ARG A 207 -0.45 14.90 -3.44
CA ARG A 207 -0.62 16.16 -4.16
C ARG A 207 -0.49 15.93 -5.67
N ALA A 208 -0.70 16.98 -6.45
CA ALA A 208 -0.70 16.93 -7.91
C ALA A 208 0.66 16.54 -8.53
N ASN A 209 1.76 16.70 -7.80
CA ASN A 209 3.10 16.34 -8.27
C ASN A 209 4.02 15.93 -7.12
N ALA A 210 5.15 15.29 -7.44
CA ALA A 210 6.11 14.77 -6.49
C ALA A 210 6.65 15.84 -5.53
N VAL A 211 7.02 17.01 -6.03
CA VAL A 211 7.56 18.10 -5.20
C VAL A 211 6.54 18.60 -4.19
N ALA A 212 5.28 18.77 -4.60
CA ALA A 212 4.22 19.20 -3.71
C ALA A 212 3.89 18.10 -2.68
N THR A 213 3.95 16.82 -3.07
CA THR A 213 3.77 15.66 -2.18
C THR A 213 4.87 15.65 -1.11
N VAL A 214 6.14 15.67 -1.49
CA VAL A 214 7.27 15.70 -0.55
C VAL A 214 7.16 16.88 0.42
N ARG A 215 6.79 18.07 -0.04
CA ARG A 215 6.59 19.26 0.80
C ARG A 215 5.40 19.13 1.77
N SER A 216 4.50 18.20 1.55
CA SER A 216 3.35 17.96 2.43
C SER A 216 3.64 16.93 3.51
N ILE A 217 4.69 16.09 3.34
CA ILE A 217 5.11 15.09 4.32
C ILE A 217 5.53 15.80 5.62
N GLY A 218 5.18 15.22 6.76
CA GLY A 218 5.43 15.81 8.08
C GLY A 218 4.51 16.96 8.47
N ARG A 219 3.60 17.42 7.58
CA ARG A 219 2.53 18.33 8.00
C ARG A 219 1.44 17.51 8.71
N ARG A 220 0.86 18.10 9.76
CA ARG A 220 -0.23 17.44 10.47
C ARG A 220 -1.37 17.07 9.52
N ALA A 221 -1.73 15.79 9.51
CA ALA A 221 -2.94 15.31 8.87
C ALA A 221 -4.19 15.90 9.57
N ARG A 222 -5.30 15.94 8.86
CA ARG A 222 -6.59 16.22 9.49
C ARG A 222 -6.92 15.05 10.43
N PRO A 223 -7.34 15.28 11.68
CA PRO A 223 -7.68 14.18 12.58
C PRO A 223 -8.69 13.22 11.95
N LEU A 224 -8.44 11.91 12.04
CA LEU A 224 -9.24 10.86 11.39
C LEU A 224 -10.71 10.95 11.82
N ARG A 225 -10.99 11.21 13.10
CA ARG A 225 -12.36 11.41 13.61
C ARG A 225 -13.14 12.58 12.99
N ARG A 226 -12.45 13.55 12.38
CA ARG A 226 -13.16 14.63 11.65
C ARG A 226 -13.65 14.18 10.29
N LEU A 227 -13.06 13.12 9.73
CA LEU A 227 -13.47 12.51 8.47
C LEU A 227 -14.44 11.34 8.72
N ARG A 228 -14.19 10.60 9.81
CA ARG A 228 -14.90 9.40 10.23
C ARG A 228 -15.29 9.49 11.71
N PRO A 229 -16.30 10.30 12.06
CA PRO A 229 -16.76 10.47 13.45
C PRO A 229 -17.41 9.20 14.03
N ASP A 230 -17.73 8.24 13.19
CA ASP A 230 -18.31 6.94 13.46
C ASP A 230 -17.29 5.89 13.94
N LEU A 231 -15.99 6.06 13.63
CA LEU A 231 -14.94 5.17 14.14
C LEU A 231 -14.75 5.30 15.66
N PRO A 232 -14.36 4.20 16.33
CA PRO A 232 -13.99 4.22 17.74
C PRO A 232 -12.96 5.31 18.02
N ARG A 233 -13.15 5.99 19.15
CA ARG A 233 -12.33 7.17 19.49
C ARG A 233 -10.88 6.80 19.69
N GLU A 234 -10.65 5.74 20.45
CA GLU A 234 -9.34 5.25 20.83
C GLU A 234 -8.54 4.84 19.59
N LEU A 235 -9.14 4.10 18.68
CA LEU A 235 -8.54 3.71 17.39
C LEU A 235 -8.13 4.93 16.55
N ALA A 236 -9.02 5.89 16.38
CA ALA A 236 -8.74 7.06 15.55
C ALA A 236 -7.66 7.97 16.16
N GLU A 237 -7.62 8.11 17.50
CA GLU A 237 -6.58 8.85 18.20
C GLU A 237 -5.23 8.15 18.11
N GLU A 238 -5.19 6.80 18.12
CA GLU A 238 -3.97 6.01 17.97
C GLU A 238 -3.39 6.12 16.55
N ILE A 239 -4.24 6.01 15.52
CA ILE A 239 -3.83 6.26 14.14
C ILE A 239 -3.25 7.67 13.97
N ASP A 240 -3.92 8.69 14.53
CA ASP A 240 -3.44 10.07 14.48
C ASP A 240 -2.10 10.25 15.23
N ALA A 241 -1.87 9.54 16.34
CA ALA A 241 -0.63 9.54 17.10
C ALA A 241 0.53 8.90 16.32
N CYS A 242 0.29 7.80 15.61
CA CYS A 242 1.28 7.17 14.73
C CYS A 242 1.75 8.09 13.59
N LEU A 243 0.96 9.10 13.24
CA LEU A 243 1.30 10.11 12.22
C LEU A 243 2.07 11.32 12.79
N ASP A 244 2.59 11.26 14.04
CA ASP A 244 3.48 12.34 14.57
C ASP A 244 4.74 12.44 13.70
N PRO A 245 5.13 13.67 13.28
CA PRO A 245 6.34 13.86 12.48
C PRO A 245 7.63 13.37 13.16
N ARG A 246 7.65 13.32 14.48
CA ARG A 246 8.81 12.91 15.28
C ARG A 246 8.74 11.41 15.56
N PRO A 247 9.67 10.58 15.05
CA PRO A 247 9.60 9.12 15.18
C PRO A 247 9.41 8.62 16.61
N ARG A 248 10.14 9.21 17.58
CA ARG A 248 10.12 8.81 19.00
C ARG A 248 8.80 9.10 19.75
N HIS A 249 7.86 9.80 19.10
CA HIS A 249 6.54 10.11 19.67
C HIS A 249 5.45 9.22 19.12
N ARG A 250 5.78 8.36 18.15
CA ARG A 250 4.85 7.40 17.57
C ARG A 250 4.68 6.22 18.52
N PRO A 251 3.46 5.74 18.70
CA PRO A 251 3.19 4.46 19.34
C PRO A 251 3.99 3.30 18.69
N SER A 252 4.16 2.22 19.43
CA SER A 252 4.70 0.97 18.89
C SER A 252 3.67 0.22 18.03
N LEU A 253 4.13 -0.80 17.28
CA LEU A 253 3.23 -1.71 16.56
C LEU A 253 2.33 -2.51 17.51
N GLU A 254 2.82 -2.85 18.71
CA GLU A 254 2.05 -3.53 19.75
C GLU A 254 0.89 -2.64 20.25
N GLU A 255 1.15 -1.35 20.53
CA GLU A 255 0.12 -0.39 20.95
C GLU A 255 -0.91 -0.17 19.84
N LEU A 256 -0.46 0.04 18.59
CA LEU A 256 -1.35 0.20 17.43
C LEU A 256 -2.19 -1.05 17.19
N GLY A 257 -1.57 -2.25 17.19
CA GLY A 257 -2.26 -3.53 17.02
C GLY A 257 -3.31 -3.75 18.11
N GLY A 258 -2.95 -3.51 19.37
CA GLY A 258 -3.88 -3.61 20.51
C GLY A 258 -5.08 -2.66 20.38
N ALA A 259 -4.86 -1.40 20.00
CA ALA A 259 -5.95 -0.43 19.78
C ALA A 259 -6.88 -0.86 18.63
N ILE A 260 -6.33 -1.48 17.58
CA ILE A 260 -7.14 -2.03 16.48
C ILE A 260 -7.97 -3.21 16.98
N GLU A 261 -7.36 -4.21 17.63
CA GLU A 261 -8.03 -5.41 18.13
C GLU A 261 -9.17 -5.09 19.12
N ASP A 262 -8.92 -4.20 20.07
CA ASP A 262 -9.90 -3.73 21.06
C ASP A 262 -11.10 -3.01 20.40
N SER A 263 -10.91 -2.52 19.18
CA SER A 263 -11.93 -1.80 18.43
C SER A 263 -12.72 -2.67 17.45
N LEU A 264 -12.25 -3.89 17.10
CA LEU A 264 -12.85 -4.73 16.05
C LEU A 264 -14.35 -4.96 16.21
N ASP A 265 -14.83 -5.21 17.42
CA ASP A 265 -16.25 -5.47 17.69
C ASP A 265 -17.13 -4.21 17.54
N GLN A 266 -16.53 -3.03 17.49
CA GLN A 266 -17.23 -1.75 17.31
C GLN A 266 -17.19 -1.27 15.84
N LEU A 267 -16.36 -1.89 15.01
CA LEU A 267 -16.22 -1.56 13.60
C LEU A 267 -17.37 -2.18 12.77
N ALA A 268 -17.83 -1.44 11.76
CA ALA A 268 -18.94 -1.86 10.92
C ALA A 268 -18.53 -3.03 9.99
N ASP A 269 -19.41 -4.03 9.87
CA ASP A 269 -19.23 -5.19 8.98
C ASP A 269 -19.69 -4.92 7.53
N HIS A 270 -20.13 -3.70 7.21
CA HIS A 270 -20.63 -3.36 5.89
C HIS A 270 -19.64 -2.45 5.14
N ALA A 271 -19.33 -2.81 3.90
CA ALA A 271 -18.56 -1.94 3.01
C ALA A 271 -19.22 -0.56 2.86
N GLN A 272 -18.43 0.51 2.92
CA GLN A 272 -18.91 1.89 2.91
C GLN A 272 -19.56 2.32 1.58
N GLY A 273 -19.38 1.53 0.51
CA GLY A 273 -19.75 1.84 -0.87
C GLY A 273 -21.22 2.22 -1.12
N THR A 274 -22.14 1.89 -0.22
CA THR A 274 -23.54 2.28 -0.33
C THR A 274 -23.84 3.68 0.22
N SER A 275 -23.14 4.13 1.26
CA SER A 275 -23.42 5.43 1.92
C SER A 275 -22.80 6.62 1.18
N ARG A 276 -21.56 6.48 0.64
CA ARG A 276 -20.89 7.56 -0.11
C ARG A 276 -21.51 7.80 -1.48
N ARG A 277 -21.90 6.73 -2.21
CA ARG A 277 -22.57 6.86 -3.52
C ARG A 277 -23.97 7.51 -3.42
N VAL A 278 -24.70 7.33 -2.34
CA VAL A 278 -25.98 8.00 -2.11
C VAL A 278 -25.78 9.52 -1.90
N GLY A 279 -24.80 9.94 -1.13
CA GLY A 279 -24.46 11.36 -0.93
C GLY A 279 -24.03 12.08 -2.21
N LEU A 280 -23.18 11.44 -3.05
CA LEU A 280 -22.73 12.00 -4.31
C LEU A 280 -23.85 12.02 -5.38
N ARG A 281 -24.72 11.01 -5.42
CA ARG A 281 -25.86 10.98 -6.35
C ARG A 281 -26.94 12.00 -6.01
N LEU A 282 -27.18 12.27 -4.73
CA LEU A 282 -28.10 13.33 -4.31
C LEU A 282 -27.54 14.74 -4.64
N GLY A 283 -26.22 14.95 -4.51
CA GLY A 283 -25.57 16.18 -4.96
C GLY A 283 -25.59 16.37 -6.47
N ALA A 284 -25.39 15.31 -7.26
CA ALA A 284 -25.42 15.36 -8.72
C ALA A 284 -26.83 15.55 -9.28
N LEU A 285 -27.87 14.96 -8.65
CA LEU A 285 -29.27 15.16 -8.99
C LEU A 285 -29.73 16.59 -8.67
N GLY A 286 -29.26 17.18 -7.57
CA GLY A 286 -29.55 18.58 -7.21
C GLY A 286 -28.97 19.58 -8.21
N ILE A 287 -27.79 19.34 -8.74
CA ILE A 287 -27.14 20.19 -9.75
C ILE A 287 -27.81 20.02 -11.13
N ALA A 288 -28.22 18.81 -11.50
CA ALA A 288 -28.93 18.58 -12.76
C ALA A 288 -30.34 19.21 -12.78
N ALA A 289 -31.06 19.23 -11.62
CA ALA A 289 -32.35 19.90 -11.51
C ALA A 289 -32.22 21.41 -11.56
N ALA A 290 -31.16 22.00 -11.02
CA ALA A 290 -30.91 23.46 -11.12
C ALA A 290 -30.53 23.92 -12.54
N LEU A 291 -29.76 23.09 -13.28
CA LEU A 291 -29.41 23.37 -14.69
C LEU A 291 -30.60 23.16 -15.65
N GLY A 292 -31.50 22.23 -15.37
CA GLY A 292 -32.72 22.01 -16.16
C GLY A 292 -33.73 23.17 -16.05
N ALA A 293 -33.82 23.81 -14.88
CA ALA A 293 -34.75 24.96 -14.68
C ALA A 293 -34.28 26.25 -15.41
N ILE A 294 -32.99 26.40 -15.63
CA ILE A 294 -32.44 27.58 -16.35
C ILE A 294 -32.65 27.47 -17.88
N LEU A 295 -32.73 26.26 -18.44
CA LEU A 295 -32.92 26.03 -19.88
C LEU A 295 -34.35 26.11 -20.35
N VAL A 296 -35.34 26.00 -19.45
CA VAL A 296 -36.79 26.10 -19.81
C VAL A 296 -37.31 27.54 -19.82
N LEU A 297 -36.61 28.50 -19.21
CA LEU A 297 -37.04 29.91 -19.16
C LEU A 297 -36.46 30.79 -20.28
N GLY A 298 -35.68 30.23 -21.22
CA GLY A 298 -34.98 30.98 -22.26
C GLY A 298 -35.60 30.97 -23.67
N HIS A 299 -36.80 30.38 -23.91
CA HIS A 299 -37.47 30.39 -25.21
C HIS A 299 -38.82 31.05 -25.10
N GLY A 300 -38.82 32.38 -25.21
CA GLY A 300 -40.03 33.15 -25.52
C GLY A 300 -40.29 33.15 -27.05
N PRO A 301 -41.56 33.18 -27.48
CA PRO A 301 -41.90 33.06 -28.88
C PRO A 301 -41.57 34.33 -29.67
N VAL A 302 -40.86 34.17 -30.78
CA VAL A 302 -40.78 35.19 -31.83
C VAL A 302 -42.05 35.09 -32.65
N LEU A 303 -42.86 36.13 -32.64
CA LEU A 303 -44.01 36.30 -33.54
C LEU A 303 -43.62 37.19 -34.73
N PRO A 304 -44.37 37.13 -35.84
CA PRO A 304 -43.94 37.27 -37.22
C PRO A 304 -43.62 38.70 -37.68
#